data_330c50a098277259e4d3052a65e0f5d6
#
_entry.id   330c50a098277259e4d3052a65e0f5d6
#
_cell.length_a   1.000
_cell.length_b   1.000
_cell.length_c   1.000
_cell.angle_alpha   90.00
_cell.angle_beta   90.00
_cell.angle_gamma   90.00
#
_symmetry.space_group_name_H-M   'P 1'
#
loop_
_entity.id
_entity.type
_entity.pdbx_description
1 polymer ?
#
loop_
_entity_poly.entity_id
_entity_poly.type
_entity_poly.pdbx_seq_one_letter_code
_entity_poly.pdbx_strand_id
1 'polypeptide(L)'
;AERWIRSRTAATIAAVDRAVADFQYGEMTRLLYEAVWNDYCDWYLELAKVRLSGDGVADADREATWWTLVEVLDTYLRLLHPVMPFITERIWGVLPHAADDAPLLVVADWPRPGERDRAAEEALAALIGLVTGIRYARAEARIDPGAWTPAGVSLTDSLGSTFEALRPAIERLARIRPVVVHPTREALHAAAPPGSLSVIAGDLEASVAPPGAGDAGSGGDAVAAGASAAAERTRLEKELAEAERLLAAARARLARP
;
A
#
# COMPACT_ATOMS: atom_id res chain seq x y z
N ALA A 1 9.78 -3.99 -7.34
CA ALA A 1 8.56 -4.54 -6.76
C ALA A 1 8.37 -6.01 -7.17
N GLU A 2 8.56 -6.35 -8.45
CA GLU A 2 8.33 -7.69 -9.01
C GLU A 2 9.21 -8.76 -8.35
N ARG A 3 10.50 -8.50 -8.16
CA ARG A 3 11.44 -9.40 -7.46
C ARG A 3 11.00 -9.67 -6.02
N TRP A 4 10.51 -8.64 -5.34
CA TRP A 4 10.01 -8.75 -3.98
C TRP A 4 8.77 -9.65 -3.90
N ILE A 5 7.74 -9.40 -4.70
CA ILE A 5 6.50 -10.18 -4.60
C ILE A 5 6.72 -11.65 -5.00
N ARG A 6 7.55 -11.92 -6.01
CA ARG A 6 7.94 -13.30 -6.36
C ARG A 6 8.68 -13.99 -5.23
N SER A 7 9.61 -13.29 -4.56
CA SER A 7 10.33 -13.81 -3.40
C SER A 7 9.39 -14.10 -2.23
N ARG A 8 8.45 -13.18 -1.94
CA ARG A 8 7.41 -13.37 -0.91
C ARG A 8 6.50 -14.56 -1.25
N THR A 9 6.08 -14.68 -2.49
CA THR A 9 5.29 -15.81 -2.97
C THR A 9 6.04 -17.14 -2.80
N ALA A 10 7.31 -17.22 -3.17
CA ALA A 10 8.15 -18.40 -2.95
C ALA A 10 8.25 -18.77 -1.46
N ALA A 11 8.42 -17.78 -0.58
CA ALA A 11 8.43 -17.99 0.87
C ALA A 11 7.07 -18.52 1.39
N THR A 12 5.98 -17.99 0.85
CA THR A 12 4.61 -18.40 1.21
C THR A 12 4.34 -19.84 0.79
N ILE A 13 4.69 -20.24 -0.44
CA ILE A 13 4.54 -21.63 -0.91
C ILE A 13 5.26 -22.57 0.05
N ALA A 14 6.54 -22.30 0.35
CA ALA A 14 7.33 -23.15 1.24
C ALA A 14 6.79 -23.22 2.68
N ALA A 15 6.16 -22.15 3.16
CA ALA A 15 5.53 -22.13 4.48
C ALA A 15 4.20 -22.90 4.49
N VAL A 16 3.39 -22.73 3.46
CA VAL A 16 2.13 -23.45 3.26
C VAL A 16 2.39 -24.96 3.11
N ASP A 17 3.39 -25.38 2.35
CA ASP A 17 3.77 -26.78 2.18
C ASP A 17 4.08 -27.43 3.54
N ARG A 18 4.85 -26.74 4.41
CA ARG A 18 5.13 -27.22 5.75
C ARG A 18 3.87 -27.32 6.61
N ALA A 19 3.04 -26.27 6.60
CA ALA A 19 1.82 -26.25 7.37
C ALA A 19 0.85 -27.39 6.95
N VAL A 20 0.76 -27.69 5.65
CA VAL A 20 -0.03 -28.81 5.13
C VAL A 20 0.57 -30.16 5.55
N ALA A 21 1.90 -30.34 5.43
CA ALA A 21 2.58 -31.56 5.84
C ALA A 21 2.40 -31.86 7.32
N ASP A 22 2.36 -30.81 8.15
CA ASP A 22 2.16 -30.89 9.61
C ASP A 22 0.69 -30.86 10.04
N PHE A 23 -0.25 -30.93 9.10
CA PHE A 23 -1.71 -30.85 9.32
C PHE A 23 -2.17 -29.57 10.05
N GLN A 24 -1.39 -28.48 9.94
CA GLN A 24 -1.67 -27.18 10.57
C GLN A 24 -2.52 -26.29 9.65
N TYR A 25 -3.77 -26.70 9.35
CA TYR A 25 -4.62 -26.00 8.39
C TYR A 25 -5.00 -24.57 8.81
N GLY A 26 -5.10 -24.30 10.11
CA GLY A 26 -5.32 -22.95 10.64
C GLY A 26 -4.14 -22.03 10.32
N GLU A 27 -2.91 -22.52 10.48
CA GLU A 27 -1.69 -21.78 10.11
C GLU A 27 -1.59 -21.59 8.59
N MET A 28 -1.89 -22.62 7.80
CA MET A 28 -1.98 -22.50 6.33
C MET A 28 -2.90 -21.35 5.92
N THR A 29 -4.12 -21.31 6.49
CA THR A 29 -5.10 -20.28 6.15
C THR A 29 -4.62 -18.88 6.55
N ARG A 30 -3.98 -18.72 7.71
CA ARG A 30 -3.40 -17.46 8.17
C ARG A 30 -2.30 -16.97 7.23
N LEU A 31 -1.36 -17.86 6.86
CA LEU A 31 -0.28 -17.55 5.92
C LEU A 31 -0.82 -17.10 4.56
N LEU A 32 -1.82 -17.77 4.02
CA LEU A 32 -2.46 -17.40 2.76
C LEU A 32 -3.20 -16.07 2.86
N TYR A 33 -3.92 -15.83 3.95
CA TYR A 33 -4.59 -14.56 4.18
C TYR A 33 -3.59 -13.40 4.21
N GLU A 34 -2.50 -13.54 4.97
CA GLU A 34 -1.46 -12.52 5.07
C GLU A 34 -0.78 -12.25 3.73
N ALA A 35 -0.43 -13.30 2.98
CA ALA A 35 0.23 -13.17 1.70
C ALA A 35 -0.68 -12.50 0.65
N VAL A 36 -1.95 -12.90 0.57
CA VAL A 36 -2.88 -12.33 -0.39
C VAL A 36 -3.29 -10.91 0.01
N TRP A 37 -3.67 -10.70 1.26
CA TRP A 37 -4.20 -9.41 1.67
C TRP A 37 -3.09 -8.38 1.85
N ASN A 38 -2.08 -8.68 2.69
CA ASN A 38 -1.06 -7.69 3.01
C ASN A 38 -0.04 -7.53 1.87
N ASP A 39 0.58 -8.65 1.41
CA ASP A 39 1.66 -8.53 0.44
C ASP A 39 1.12 -8.21 -0.96
N TYR A 40 0.10 -8.95 -1.44
CA TYR A 40 -0.38 -8.78 -2.81
C TYR A 40 -1.35 -7.60 -2.95
N CYS A 41 -2.44 -7.55 -2.17
CA CYS A 41 -3.48 -6.52 -2.35
C CYS A 41 -3.06 -5.15 -1.81
N ASP A 42 -2.55 -5.09 -0.57
CA ASP A 42 -2.26 -3.80 0.07
C ASP A 42 -0.99 -3.14 -0.48
N TRP A 43 0.01 -3.95 -0.88
CA TRP A 43 1.28 -3.41 -1.34
C TRP A 43 1.53 -3.62 -2.82
N TYR A 44 1.61 -4.88 -3.29
CA TYR A 44 2.05 -5.10 -4.67
C TYR A 44 1.08 -4.53 -5.69
N LEU A 45 -0.22 -4.73 -5.51
CA LEU A 45 -1.24 -4.21 -6.41
C LEU A 45 -1.21 -2.67 -6.46
N GLU A 46 -1.01 -2.00 -5.32
CA GLU A 46 -0.93 -0.54 -5.28
C GLU A 46 0.36 0.00 -5.95
N LEU A 47 1.50 -0.68 -5.77
CA LEU A 47 2.74 -0.37 -6.49
C LEU A 47 2.58 -0.58 -8.00
N ALA A 48 1.96 -1.68 -8.39
CA ALA A 48 1.71 -2.03 -9.79
C ALA A 48 0.77 -1.04 -10.49
N LYS A 49 -0.29 -0.57 -9.82
CA LYS A 49 -1.19 0.46 -10.37
C LYS A 49 -0.44 1.70 -10.84
N VAL A 50 0.54 2.17 -10.07
CA VAL A 50 1.33 3.35 -10.44
C VAL A 50 2.17 3.09 -11.68
N ARG A 51 2.78 1.91 -11.79
CA ARG A 51 3.58 1.52 -12.97
C ARG A 51 2.73 1.31 -14.21
N LEU A 52 1.56 0.68 -14.07
CA LEU A 52 0.66 0.41 -15.18
C LEU A 52 0.00 1.69 -15.73
N SER A 53 -0.32 2.66 -14.87
CA SER A 53 -0.99 3.91 -15.25
C SER A 53 -0.05 5.12 -15.37
N GLY A 54 1.24 4.98 -15.02
CA GLY A 54 2.21 6.09 -15.02
C GLY A 54 2.62 6.51 -16.43
N ASP A 55 2.73 7.82 -16.66
CA ASP A 55 3.30 8.36 -17.89
C ASP A 55 4.81 8.08 -17.94
N GLY A 56 5.32 7.76 -19.14
CA GLY A 56 6.75 7.54 -19.36
C GLY A 56 7.30 6.19 -18.91
N VAL A 57 6.45 5.27 -18.45
CA VAL A 57 6.85 3.88 -18.18
C VAL A 57 6.99 3.12 -19.50
N ALA A 58 8.11 2.43 -19.71
CA ALA A 58 8.32 1.62 -20.91
C ALA A 58 7.29 0.48 -21.02
N ASP A 59 6.86 0.17 -22.24
CA ASP A 59 5.86 -0.89 -22.46
C ASP A 59 6.33 -2.26 -21.94
N ALA A 60 7.62 -2.56 -22.08
CA ALA A 60 8.20 -3.79 -21.54
C ALA A 60 8.09 -3.87 -20.00
N ASP A 61 8.23 -2.75 -19.29
CA ASP A 61 8.07 -2.69 -17.83
C ASP A 61 6.60 -2.85 -17.42
N ARG A 62 5.67 -2.27 -18.19
CA ARG A 62 4.23 -2.47 -17.98
C ARG A 62 3.83 -3.92 -18.19
N GLU A 63 4.32 -4.53 -19.26
CA GLU A 63 4.09 -5.93 -19.57
C GLU A 63 4.64 -6.85 -18.47
N ALA A 64 5.89 -6.63 -18.04
CA ALA A 64 6.51 -7.39 -16.95
C ALA A 64 5.72 -7.26 -15.64
N THR A 65 5.21 -6.06 -15.32
CA THR A 65 4.36 -5.82 -14.14
C THR A 65 3.03 -6.55 -14.27
N TRP A 66 2.39 -6.48 -15.44
CA TRP A 66 1.13 -7.18 -15.71
C TRP A 66 1.27 -8.70 -15.56
N TRP A 67 2.28 -9.29 -16.20
CA TRP A 67 2.50 -10.72 -16.10
C TRP A 67 2.86 -11.17 -14.69
N THR A 68 3.58 -10.35 -13.92
CA THR A 68 3.85 -10.67 -12.52
C THR A 68 2.57 -10.63 -11.66
N LEU A 69 1.64 -9.70 -11.94
CA LEU A 69 0.34 -9.70 -11.27
C LEU A 69 -0.43 -10.98 -11.55
N VAL A 70 -0.49 -11.41 -12.81
CA VAL A 70 -1.21 -12.62 -13.22
C VAL A 70 -0.56 -13.87 -12.63
N GLU A 71 0.76 -14.02 -12.73
CA GLU A 71 1.53 -15.15 -12.21
C GLU A 71 1.35 -15.34 -10.70
N VAL A 72 1.45 -14.26 -9.95
CA VAL A 72 1.31 -14.30 -8.49
C VAL A 72 -0.14 -14.60 -8.09
N LEU A 73 -1.12 -14.01 -8.78
CA LEU A 73 -2.53 -14.30 -8.54
C LEU A 73 -2.85 -15.76 -8.86
N ASP A 74 -2.42 -16.29 -10.01
CA ASP A 74 -2.58 -17.70 -10.37
C ASP A 74 -2.03 -18.62 -9.27
N THR A 75 -0.82 -18.32 -8.79
CA THR A 75 -0.18 -19.08 -7.71
C THR A 75 -1.03 -19.07 -6.43
N TYR A 76 -1.53 -17.90 -6.03
CA TYR A 76 -2.35 -17.81 -4.82
C TYR A 76 -3.72 -18.47 -4.99
N LEU A 77 -4.31 -18.46 -6.19
CA LEU A 77 -5.55 -19.19 -6.46
C LEU A 77 -5.36 -20.69 -6.32
N ARG A 78 -4.24 -21.24 -6.79
CA ARG A 78 -3.89 -22.67 -6.60
C ARG A 78 -3.73 -23.03 -5.12
N LEU A 79 -3.02 -22.20 -4.34
CA LEU A 79 -2.83 -22.41 -2.91
C LEU A 79 -4.13 -22.28 -2.09
N LEU A 80 -5.03 -21.39 -2.50
CA LEU A 80 -6.32 -21.16 -1.84
C LEU A 80 -7.39 -22.17 -2.23
N HIS A 81 -7.23 -22.87 -3.36
CA HIS A 81 -8.26 -23.73 -3.92
C HIS A 81 -8.78 -24.81 -2.94
N PRO A 82 -7.93 -25.49 -2.16
CA PRO A 82 -8.40 -26.46 -1.16
C PRO A 82 -9.34 -25.87 -0.09
N VAL A 83 -9.26 -24.56 0.17
CA VAL A 83 -10.05 -23.86 1.19
C VAL A 83 -11.28 -23.19 0.59
N MET A 84 -11.16 -22.63 -0.61
CA MET A 84 -12.20 -21.84 -1.28
C MET A 84 -12.39 -22.27 -2.74
N PRO A 85 -12.79 -23.51 -3.04
CA PRO A 85 -12.75 -24.07 -4.39
C PRO A 85 -13.60 -23.30 -5.41
N PHE A 86 -14.80 -22.87 -5.04
CA PHE A 86 -15.71 -22.25 -5.99
C PHE A 86 -15.27 -20.88 -6.49
N ILE A 87 -14.83 -20.02 -5.58
CA ILE A 87 -14.43 -18.66 -5.95
C ILE A 87 -13.08 -18.67 -6.67
N THR A 88 -12.12 -19.50 -6.24
CA THR A 88 -10.82 -19.62 -6.88
C THR A 88 -10.93 -20.20 -8.30
N GLU A 89 -11.74 -21.23 -8.52
CA GLU A 89 -12.04 -21.77 -9.85
C GLU A 89 -12.64 -20.68 -10.75
N ARG A 90 -13.61 -19.92 -10.23
CA ARG A 90 -14.27 -18.86 -11.01
C ARG A 90 -13.32 -17.75 -11.43
N ILE A 91 -12.44 -17.31 -10.53
CA ILE A 91 -11.45 -16.28 -10.82
C ILE A 91 -10.39 -16.82 -11.78
N TRP A 92 -9.89 -18.03 -11.53
CA TRP A 92 -8.89 -18.69 -12.35
C TRP A 92 -9.35 -18.85 -13.79
N GLY A 93 -10.59 -19.24 -14.02
CA GLY A 93 -11.18 -19.41 -15.35
C GLY A 93 -11.34 -18.12 -16.18
N VAL A 94 -11.01 -16.94 -15.65
CA VAL A 94 -10.98 -15.66 -16.39
C VAL A 94 -9.58 -15.10 -16.56
N LEU A 95 -8.56 -15.75 -15.96
CA LEU A 95 -7.17 -15.39 -16.18
C LEU A 95 -6.69 -15.88 -17.55
N PRO A 96 -5.65 -15.26 -18.11
CA PRO A 96 -4.99 -15.79 -19.30
C PRO A 96 -4.22 -17.06 -18.95
N HIS A 97 -4.40 -18.12 -19.72
CA HIS A 97 -3.73 -19.40 -19.57
C HIS A 97 -2.94 -19.78 -20.83
N ALA A 98 -1.87 -20.56 -20.65
CA ALA A 98 -1.18 -21.19 -21.76
C ALA A 98 -2.05 -22.33 -22.35
N ALA A 99 -1.79 -22.69 -23.60
CA ALA A 99 -2.59 -23.71 -24.30
C ALA A 99 -2.47 -25.13 -23.68
N ASP A 100 -1.42 -25.36 -22.92
CA ASP A 100 -1.11 -26.60 -22.21
C ASP A 100 -1.45 -26.56 -20.71
N ASP A 101 -2.03 -25.45 -20.22
CA ASP A 101 -2.53 -25.36 -18.85
C ASP A 101 -3.67 -26.35 -18.60
N ALA A 102 -3.85 -26.72 -17.33
CA ALA A 102 -4.95 -27.57 -16.90
C ALA A 102 -6.32 -26.96 -17.28
N PRO A 103 -7.32 -27.78 -17.66
CA PRO A 103 -8.64 -27.24 -18.03
C PRO A 103 -9.44 -26.68 -16.85
N LEU A 104 -9.10 -27.08 -15.62
CA LEU A 104 -9.73 -26.66 -14.37
C LEU A 104 -8.66 -26.53 -13.28
N LEU A 105 -8.85 -25.57 -12.38
CA LEU A 105 -7.93 -25.34 -11.27
C LEU A 105 -7.80 -26.58 -10.35
N VAL A 106 -8.88 -27.31 -10.15
CA VAL A 106 -8.90 -28.52 -9.29
C VAL A 106 -7.94 -29.62 -9.74
N VAL A 107 -7.55 -29.64 -11.01
CA VAL A 107 -6.57 -30.60 -11.57
C VAL A 107 -5.24 -29.94 -11.96
N ALA A 108 -5.08 -28.67 -11.66
CA ALA A 108 -3.84 -27.95 -11.92
C ALA A 108 -2.75 -28.35 -10.91
N ASP A 109 -1.51 -28.29 -11.36
CA ASP A 109 -0.37 -28.63 -10.51
C ASP A 109 -0.25 -27.70 -9.30
N TRP A 110 0.13 -28.30 -8.15
CA TRP A 110 0.45 -27.53 -6.96
C TRP A 110 1.71 -26.67 -7.19
N PRO A 111 1.71 -25.40 -6.77
CA PRO A 111 2.83 -24.51 -7.03
C PRO A 111 4.11 -24.99 -6.32
N ARG A 112 5.24 -24.84 -6.99
CA ARG A 112 6.55 -25.13 -6.40
C ARG A 112 7.21 -23.82 -5.96
N PRO A 113 7.90 -23.80 -4.79
CA PRO A 113 8.59 -22.62 -4.36
C PRO A 113 9.75 -22.28 -5.31
N GLY A 114 9.81 -21.04 -5.76
CA GLY A 114 10.94 -20.48 -6.49
C GLY A 114 12.09 -20.06 -5.56
N GLU A 115 13.06 -19.37 -6.13
CA GLU A 115 14.17 -18.80 -5.37
C GLU A 115 13.74 -17.55 -4.58
N ARG A 116 14.35 -17.36 -3.42
CA ARG A 116 14.13 -16.17 -2.58
C ARG A 116 15.18 -15.10 -2.87
N ASP A 117 14.71 -13.87 -2.97
CA ASP A 117 15.53 -12.68 -3.08
C ASP A 117 15.44 -11.86 -1.78
N ARG A 118 16.26 -12.24 -0.80
CA ARG A 118 16.24 -11.59 0.53
C ARG A 118 16.58 -10.10 0.45
N ALA A 119 17.48 -9.70 -0.45
CA ALA A 119 17.83 -8.30 -0.62
C ALA A 119 16.65 -7.47 -1.11
N ALA A 120 15.84 -8.00 -2.04
CA ALA A 120 14.61 -7.35 -2.46
C ALA A 120 13.55 -7.32 -1.34
N GLU A 121 13.46 -8.37 -0.52
CA GLU A 121 12.56 -8.40 0.63
C GLU A 121 12.93 -7.33 1.67
N GLU A 122 14.20 -7.24 2.05
CA GLU A 122 14.70 -6.26 3.01
C GLU A 122 14.53 -4.82 2.52
N ALA A 123 14.91 -4.56 1.27
CA ALA A 123 14.77 -3.24 0.67
C ALA A 123 13.32 -2.76 0.65
N LEU A 124 12.39 -3.62 0.24
CA LEU A 124 10.98 -3.20 0.18
C LEU A 124 10.33 -3.15 1.55
N ALA A 125 10.70 -4.03 2.49
CA ALA A 125 10.24 -3.96 3.88
C ALA A 125 10.62 -2.63 4.54
N ALA A 126 11.85 -2.13 4.31
CA ALA A 126 12.29 -0.84 4.79
C ALA A 126 11.44 0.31 4.21
N LEU A 127 11.18 0.31 2.90
CA LEU A 127 10.34 1.33 2.25
C LEU A 127 8.87 1.25 2.67
N ILE A 128 8.32 0.05 2.87
CA ILE A 128 6.99 -0.16 3.43
C ILE A 128 6.90 0.42 4.85
N GLY A 129 7.92 0.15 5.68
CA GLY A 129 8.03 0.70 7.03
C GLY A 129 8.02 2.23 7.02
N LEU A 130 8.79 2.85 6.10
CA LEU A 130 8.82 4.30 5.93
C LEU A 130 7.46 4.88 5.55
N VAL A 131 6.81 4.31 4.52
CA VAL A 131 5.46 4.75 4.08
C VAL A 131 4.44 4.60 5.21
N THR A 132 4.47 3.48 5.94
CA THR A 132 3.57 3.21 7.06
C THR A 132 3.80 4.19 8.20
N GLY A 133 5.06 4.45 8.55
CA GLY A 133 5.42 5.44 9.57
C GLY A 133 4.97 6.85 9.20
N ILE A 134 5.13 7.27 7.94
CA ILE A 134 4.66 8.56 7.46
C ILE A 134 3.13 8.65 7.55
N ARG A 135 2.40 7.62 7.13
CA ARG A 135 0.93 7.58 7.24
C ARG A 135 0.48 7.71 8.69
N TYR A 136 1.14 7.00 9.61
CA TYR A 136 0.86 7.06 11.03
C TYR A 136 1.10 8.46 11.60
N ALA A 137 2.28 9.04 11.36
CA ALA A 137 2.62 10.39 11.84
C ALA A 137 1.65 11.46 11.32
N ARG A 138 1.24 11.36 10.02
CA ARG A 138 0.23 12.24 9.42
C ARG A 138 -1.13 12.10 10.11
N ALA A 139 -1.55 10.88 10.42
CA ALA A 139 -2.82 10.61 11.10
C ALA A 139 -2.81 11.18 12.54
N GLU A 140 -1.72 10.99 13.30
CA GLU A 140 -1.57 11.58 14.63
C GLU A 140 -1.61 13.11 14.60
N ALA A 141 -0.95 13.71 13.60
CA ALA A 141 -0.98 15.16 13.39
C ALA A 141 -2.30 15.67 12.80
N ARG A 142 -3.29 14.79 12.56
CA ARG A 142 -4.59 15.09 11.96
C ARG A 142 -4.50 15.80 10.61
N ILE A 143 -3.48 15.47 9.82
CA ILE A 143 -3.34 15.95 8.46
C ILE A 143 -4.41 15.26 7.62
N ASP A 144 -5.13 16.02 6.78
CA ASP A 144 -6.14 15.46 5.87
C ASP A 144 -5.55 14.33 5.02
N PRO A 145 -6.18 13.15 4.96
CA PRO A 145 -5.68 12.02 4.18
C PRO A 145 -5.49 12.31 2.69
N GLY A 146 -6.25 13.25 2.14
CA GLY A 146 -6.17 13.70 0.75
C GLY A 146 -5.08 14.72 0.49
N ALA A 147 -4.63 15.47 1.51
CA ALA A 147 -3.65 16.54 1.37
C ALA A 147 -2.26 16.00 0.99
N TRP A 148 -1.59 16.71 0.11
CA TRP A 148 -0.18 16.49 -0.20
C TRP A 148 0.70 17.33 0.72
N THR A 149 1.76 16.74 1.25
CA THR A 149 2.71 17.43 2.13
C THR A 149 4.14 17.26 1.64
N PRO A 150 4.96 18.32 1.64
CA PRO A 150 6.39 18.18 1.34
C PRO A 150 7.09 17.28 2.36
N ALA A 151 8.07 16.51 1.91
CA ALA A 151 8.88 15.68 2.79
C ALA A 151 10.34 15.63 2.35
N GLY A 152 11.24 15.57 3.32
CA GLY A 152 12.61 15.15 3.13
C GLY A 152 12.77 13.68 3.52
N VAL A 153 13.68 12.95 2.88
CA VAL A 153 14.04 11.59 3.27
C VAL A 153 15.54 11.42 3.28
N SER A 154 16.06 10.67 4.25
CA SER A 154 17.46 10.21 4.27
C SER A 154 17.43 8.69 4.14
N LEU A 155 18.17 8.16 3.15
CA LEU A 155 18.20 6.76 2.75
C LEU A 155 19.65 6.25 2.85
N THR A 156 19.79 4.94 3.07
CA THR A 156 21.08 4.27 2.86
C THR A 156 21.39 4.18 1.35
N ASP A 157 22.67 4.17 0.99
CA ASP A 157 23.09 4.09 -0.42
C ASP A 157 22.51 2.87 -1.14
N SER A 158 22.36 1.75 -0.42
CA SER A 158 21.78 0.51 -0.97
C SER A 158 20.30 0.63 -1.37
N LEU A 159 19.57 1.58 -0.81
CA LEU A 159 18.14 1.78 -1.06
C LEU A 159 17.87 2.88 -2.09
N GLY A 160 18.84 3.72 -2.40
CA GLY A 160 18.67 4.88 -3.28
C GLY A 160 18.05 4.50 -4.63
N SER A 161 18.62 3.51 -5.33
CA SER A 161 18.11 3.07 -6.63
C SER A 161 16.70 2.46 -6.55
N THR A 162 16.41 1.69 -5.49
CA THR A 162 15.08 1.10 -5.27
C THR A 162 14.05 2.18 -4.95
N PHE A 163 14.42 3.16 -4.12
CA PHE A 163 13.57 4.30 -3.81
C PHE A 163 13.23 5.11 -5.06
N GLU A 164 14.23 5.46 -5.89
CA GLU A 164 13.98 6.23 -7.12
C GLU A 164 13.07 5.48 -8.09
N ALA A 165 13.26 4.17 -8.26
CA ALA A 165 12.40 3.33 -9.10
C ALA A 165 10.94 3.27 -8.59
N LEU A 166 10.73 3.44 -7.29
CA LEU A 166 9.42 3.39 -6.63
C LEU A 166 8.91 4.77 -6.18
N ARG A 167 9.68 5.85 -6.41
CA ARG A 167 9.36 7.21 -5.98
C ARG A 167 7.90 7.60 -6.26
N PRO A 168 7.37 7.47 -7.50
CA PRO A 168 5.98 7.87 -7.78
C PRO A 168 4.96 7.11 -6.94
N ALA A 169 5.22 5.83 -6.65
CA ALA A 169 4.36 5.01 -5.82
C ALA A 169 4.45 5.41 -4.33
N ILE A 170 5.68 5.63 -3.83
CA ILE A 170 5.93 6.07 -2.45
C ILE A 170 5.27 7.43 -2.20
N GLU A 171 5.46 8.39 -3.10
CA GLU A 171 4.82 9.70 -3.03
C GLU A 171 3.29 9.58 -2.94
N ARG A 172 2.71 8.77 -3.84
CA ARG A 172 1.27 8.55 -3.88
C ARG A 172 0.73 7.86 -2.63
N LEU A 173 1.43 6.80 -2.19
CA LEU A 173 0.99 5.99 -1.05
C LEU A 173 1.15 6.72 0.28
N ALA A 174 2.21 7.51 0.45
CA ALA A 174 2.45 8.31 1.65
C ALA A 174 1.79 9.71 1.58
N ARG A 175 1.26 10.13 0.41
CA ARG A 175 0.73 11.48 0.16
C ARG A 175 1.75 12.57 0.47
N ILE A 176 2.97 12.38 -0.01
CA ILE A 176 4.08 13.32 0.15
C ILE A 176 4.54 13.83 -1.22
N ARG A 177 4.64 15.14 -1.37
CA ARG A 177 5.15 15.81 -2.58
C ARG A 177 5.37 17.31 -2.32
N PRO A 178 6.53 17.90 -2.72
CA PRO A 178 7.67 17.20 -3.29
C PRO A 178 8.42 16.35 -2.25
N VAL A 179 9.19 15.36 -2.72
CA VAL A 179 10.10 14.58 -1.89
C VAL A 179 11.54 14.92 -2.25
N VAL A 180 12.32 15.35 -1.25
CA VAL A 180 13.75 15.66 -1.39
C VAL A 180 14.57 14.58 -0.69
N VAL A 181 15.48 13.94 -1.42
CA VAL A 181 16.43 12.97 -0.83
C VAL A 181 17.66 13.72 -0.32
N HIS A 182 17.97 13.52 0.95
CA HIS A 182 19.14 14.08 1.61
C HIS A 182 20.22 13.02 1.80
N PRO A 183 21.52 13.39 1.64
CA PRO A 183 22.61 12.41 1.71
C PRO A 183 22.83 11.85 3.12
N THR A 184 22.47 12.60 4.15
CA THR A 184 22.61 12.20 5.56
C THR A 184 21.42 12.65 6.39
N ARG A 185 21.27 12.06 7.59
CA ARG A 185 20.23 12.48 8.57
C ARG A 185 20.47 13.91 9.05
N GLU A 186 21.73 14.32 9.23
CA GLU A 186 22.08 15.69 9.64
C GLU A 186 21.63 16.70 8.57
N ALA A 187 21.85 16.38 7.28
CA ALA A 187 21.39 17.23 6.18
C ALA A 187 19.84 17.29 6.13
N LEU A 188 19.16 16.17 6.38
CA LEU A 188 17.72 16.12 6.50
C LEU A 188 17.22 17.01 7.62
N HIS A 189 17.80 16.89 8.83
CA HIS A 189 17.39 17.71 10.00
C HIS A 189 17.66 19.20 9.78
N ALA A 190 18.78 19.55 9.18
CA ALA A 190 19.14 20.95 8.87
C ALA A 190 18.17 21.59 7.85
N ALA A 191 17.64 20.78 6.91
CA ALA A 191 16.70 21.24 5.90
C ALA A 191 15.22 21.21 6.34
N ALA A 192 14.91 20.50 7.43
CA ALA A 192 13.54 20.30 7.88
C ALA A 192 12.93 21.61 8.42
N PRO A 193 11.74 22.01 7.94
CA PRO A 193 11.02 23.15 8.53
C PRO A 193 10.71 22.95 10.01
N PRO A 194 10.66 24.04 10.80
CA PRO A 194 10.23 23.95 12.19
C PRO A 194 8.85 23.30 12.34
N GLY A 195 8.71 22.37 13.28
CA GLY A 195 7.47 21.64 13.50
C GLY A 195 7.22 20.46 12.54
N SER A 196 8.20 20.08 11.73
CA SER A 196 8.13 18.87 10.91
C SER A 196 7.99 17.62 11.76
N LEU A 197 7.26 16.64 11.22
CA LEU A 197 7.09 15.32 11.84
C LEU A 197 8.29 14.44 11.46
N SER A 198 9.02 13.93 12.44
CA SER A 198 10.11 12.97 12.21
C SER A 198 9.57 11.55 12.24
N VAL A 199 9.96 10.76 11.25
CA VAL A 199 9.59 9.35 11.08
C VAL A 199 10.86 8.53 10.90
N ILE A 200 11.09 7.57 11.78
CA ILE A 200 12.24 6.66 11.72
C ILE A 200 11.73 5.26 11.40
N ALA A 201 12.29 4.65 10.37
CA ALA A 201 12.01 3.28 9.94
C ALA A 201 13.32 2.51 9.70
N GLY A 202 13.84 1.89 10.75
CA GLY A 202 15.17 1.28 10.74
C GLY A 202 16.27 2.33 10.47
N ASP A 203 17.01 2.12 9.38
CA ASP A 203 18.07 3.03 8.95
C ASP A 203 17.55 4.21 8.10
N LEU A 204 16.27 4.24 7.78
CA LEU A 204 15.64 5.32 7.03
C LEU A 204 15.05 6.37 7.96
N GLU A 205 15.07 7.62 7.52
CA GLU A 205 14.39 8.70 8.20
C GLU A 205 13.67 9.61 7.22
N ALA A 206 12.47 10.05 7.59
CA ALA A 206 11.74 11.08 6.87
C ALA A 206 11.38 12.25 7.79
N SER A 207 11.39 13.44 7.22
CA SER A 207 10.85 14.65 7.81
C SER A 207 9.68 15.11 6.97
N VAL A 208 8.47 15.09 7.53
CA VAL A 208 7.24 15.52 6.84
C VAL A 208 6.91 16.92 7.31
N ALA A 209 6.76 17.85 6.38
CA ALA A 209 6.47 19.24 6.71
C ALA A 209 5.13 19.37 7.47
N PRO A 210 5.01 20.33 8.39
CA PRO A 210 3.76 20.58 9.11
C PRO A 210 2.65 21.04 8.13
N PRO A 211 1.38 20.90 8.53
CA PRO A 211 0.26 21.41 7.73
C PRO A 211 0.44 22.90 7.41
N GLY A 212 0.29 23.28 6.13
CA GLY A 212 0.44 24.67 5.66
C GLY A 212 1.87 25.10 5.27
N ALA A 213 2.90 24.29 5.50
CA ALA A 213 4.26 24.64 5.09
C ALA A 213 4.50 24.56 3.56
N GLY A 214 3.59 23.94 2.80
CA GLY A 214 3.69 23.79 1.35
C GLY A 214 3.18 24.99 0.53
N ASP A 215 2.49 25.93 1.15
CA ASP A 215 1.80 27.04 0.44
C ASP A 215 2.71 28.25 0.11
N ALA A 216 3.98 28.20 0.44
CA ALA A 216 4.88 29.33 0.22
C ALA A 216 5.32 29.49 -1.25
N GLY A 217 4.86 28.65 -2.18
CA GLY A 217 5.39 28.62 -3.55
C GLY A 217 4.39 28.49 -4.73
N SER A 218 3.09 28.30 -4.48
CA SER A 218 2.12 28.26 -5.60
C SER A 218 0.84 29.03 -5.28
N GLY A 219 0.72 30.19 -5.86
CA GLY A 219 -0.44 31.12 -5.70
C GLY A 219 -1.76 30.59 -6.32
N GLY A 220 -1.93 29.27 -6.50
CA GLY A 220 -3.12 28.65 -7.05
C GLY A 220 -3.96 27.83 -6.07
N ASP A 221 -3.35 27.34 -4.98
CA ASP A 221 -3.99 26.36 -4.10
C ASP A 221 -4.67 26.97 -2.85
N ALA A 222 -4.40 28.22 -2.52
CA ALA A 222 -5.07 28.89 -1.39
C ALA A 222 -6.59 29.00 -1.58
N VAL A 223 -7.06 29.12 -2.82
CA VAL A 223 -8.49 29.14 -3.17
C VAL A 223 -9.10 27.74 -3.03
N ALA A 224 -8.34 26.68 -3.39
CA ALA A 224 -8.78 25.30 -3.28
C ALA A 224 -8.79 24.81 -1.82
N ALA A 225 -7.81 25.21 -1.00
CA ALA A 225 -7.77 24.90 0.43
C ALA A 225 -8.91 25.59 1.19
N GLY A 226 -9.21 26.84 0.85
CA GLY A 226 -10.37 27.57 1.39
C GLY A 226 -11.72 26.94 0.98
N ALA A 227 -11.84 26.47 -0.26
CA ALA A 227 -13.03 25.77 -0.74
C ALA A 227 -13.18 24.38 -0.08
N SER A 228 -12.09 23.65 0.17
CA SER A 228 -12.11 22.37 0.87
C SER A 228 -12.49 22.53 2.34
N ALA A 229 -11.96 23.53 3.05
CA ALA A 229 -12.31 23.82 4.44
C ALA A 229 -13.78 24.30 4.55
N ALA A 230 -14.28 25.07 3.60
CA ALA A 230 -15.69 25.51 3.55
C ALA A 230 -16.62 24.31 3.27
N ALA A 231 -16.25 23.41 2.36
CA ALA A 231 -17.00 22.19 2.07
C ALA A 231 -17.06 21.25 3.28
N GLU A 232 -15.94 21.06 3.97
CA GLU A 232 -15.86 20.24 5.17
C GLU A 232 -16.70 20.83 6.31
N ARG A 233 -16.63 22.16 6.51
CA ARG A 233 -17.47 22.85 7.49
C ARG A 233 -18.96 22.66 7.18
N THR A 234 -19.38 22.82 5.91
CA THR A 234 -20.75 22.60 5.50
C THR A 234 -21.22 21.15 5.68
N ARG A 235 -20.32 20.19 5.48
CA ARG A 235 -20.59 18.77 5.74
C ARG A 235 -20.79 18.52 7.24
N LEU A 236 -19.90 19.01 8.09
CA LEU A 236 -19.99 18.86 9.55
C LEU A 236 -21.23 19.55 10.12
N GLU A 237 -21.62 20.73 9.58
CA GLU A 237 -22.86 21.42 9.96
C GLU A 237 -24.09 20.60 9.61
N LYS A 238 -24.11 19.88 8.45
CA LYS A 238 -25.20 18.97 8.08
C LYS A 238 -25.26 17.74 9.01
N GLU A 239 -24.13 17.13 9.29
CA GLU A 239 -24.04 15.97 10.18
C GLU A 239 -24.49 16.33 11.61
N LEU A 240 -24.12 17.53 12.09
CA LEU A 240 -24.56 18.04 13.40
C LEU A 240 -26.10 18.26 13.41
N ALA A 241 -26.65 18.90 12.40
CA ALA A 241 -28.10 19.14 12.31
C ALA A 241 -28.91 17.81 12.24
N GLU A 242 -28.38 16.81 11.54
CA GLU A 242 -28.99 15.49 11.48
C GLU A 242 -28.93 14.77 12.83
N ALA A 243 -27.79 14.82 13.53
CA ALA A 243 -27.64 14.26 14.87
C ALA A 243 -28.57 14.92 15.88
N GLU A 244 -28.72 16.25 15.84
CA GLU A 244 -29.65 17.00 16.69
C GLU A 244 -31.11 16.62 16.42
N ARG A 245 -31.49 16.44 15.16
CA ARG A 245 -32.81 15.98 14.75
C ARG A 245 -33.10 14.56 15.26
N LEU A 246 -32.17 13.65 15.15
CA LEU A 246 -32.30 12.28 15.67
C LEU A 246 -32.43 12.26 17.20
N LEU A 247 -31.65 13.11 17.88
CA LEU A 247 -31.70 13.25 19.33
C LEU A 247 -33.03 13.83 19.80
N ALA A 248 -33.56 14.83 19.10
CA ALA A 248 -34.87 15.40 19.37
C ALA A 248 -36.00 14.35 19.15
N ALA A 249 -35.92 13.57 18.08
CA ALA A 249 -36.88 12.49 17.82
C ALA A 249 -36.82 11.38 18.89
N ALA A 250 -35.63 11.02 19.35
CA ALA A 250 -35.46 10.03 20.42
C ALA A 250 -36.01 10.53 21.76
N ARG A 251 -35.77 11.81 22.11
CA ARG A 251 -36.33 12.45 23.30
C ARG A 251 -37.87 12.50 23.25
N ALA A 252 -38.43 12.83 22.08
CA ALA A 252 -39.90 12.87 21.91
C ALA A 252 -40.53 11.47 22.04
N ARG A 253 -39.82 10.38 21.65
CA ARG A 253 -40.28 9.00 21.85
C ARG A 253 -40.24 8.60 23.32
N LEU A 254 -39.23 8.99 24.04
CA LEU A 254 -39.09 8.71 25.49
C LEU A 254 -40.05 9.53 26.36
N ALA A 255 -40.55 10.65 25.87
CA ALA A 255 -41.51 11.49 26.59
C ALA A 255 -42.99 11.12 26.35
N ARG A 256 -43.28 10.07 25.55
CA ARG A 256 -44.64 9.55 25.40
C ARG A 256 -44.94 8.58 26.55
N PRO A 257 -46.01 8.79 27.29
CA PRO A 257 -46.43 7.91 28.38
C PRO A 257 -46.83 6.52 27.88
#